data_a3e4e130e6545b7fd7102b73eafec714
#
_entry.id   a3e4e130e6545b7fd7102b73eafec714
#
_cell.length_a   1.000
_cell.length_b   1.000
_cell.length_c   1.000
_cell.angle_alpha   90.00
_cell.angle_beta   90.00
_cell.angle_gamma   90.00
#
_symmetry.space_group_name_H-M   'P 1'
#
loop_
_entity.id
_entity.type
_entity.pdbx_description
1 polymer ?
#
loop_
_entity_poly.entity_id
_entity_poly.type
_entity_poly.pdbx_seq_one_letter_code
_entity_poly.pdbx_strand_id
1 'polypeptide(L)'
;MAPTSQVQAMCEHSGMPRTDVASRVMHAPTAQVYAALLDREALLTWLPPDGMSARFEHFDPRPGGSYRLVLTYDDASSTSGKATPDSDVVEARYVEIVHGVRVVQAVDFVSDDPAFAGTMMMTWEVTAVDGGTRVDIVAHDVPDGISAQDHAAGLDASLSNLAAFVES
;
A
#
# COMPACT_ATOMS: atom_id res chain seq x y z
N MET A 1 7.50 -42.46 -4.82
CA MET A 1 8.10 -41.15 -4.99
C MET A 1 7.19 -40.04 -4.48
N ALA A 2 7.27 -39.84 -3.22
CA ALA A 2 6.43 -38.86 -2.57
C ALA A 2 7.11 -37.57 -2.20
N PRO A 3 8.33 -37.23 -2.65
CA PRO A 3 8.99 -36.04 -2.15
C PRO A 3 8.33 -34.73 -2.59
N THR A 4 7.77 -34.71 -3.77
CA THR A 4 7.20 -33.48 -4.31
C THR A 4 5.96 -33.03 -3.53
N SER A 5 5.14 -33.99 -3.16
CA SER A 5 3.89 -33.71 -2.44
C SER A 5 4.17 -33.24 -1.02
N GLN A 6 5.19 -33.79 -0.38
CA GLN A 6 5.57 -33.39 0.97
C GLN A 6 6.18 -32.00 1.00
N VAL A 7 7.01 -31.70 0.02
CA VAL A 7 7.63 -30.36 -0.07
C VAL A 7 6.56 -29.31 -0.28
N GLN A 8 5.59 -29.60 -1.12
CA GLN A 8 4.50 -28.67 -1.37
C GLN A 8 3.64 -28.44 -0.14
N ALA A 9 3.35 -29.49 0.60
CA ALA A 9 2.60 -29.39 1.85
C ALA A 9 3.38 -28.59 2.90
N MET A 10 4.69 -28.76 2.98
CA MET A 10 5.52 -27.97 3.88
C MET A 10 5.53 -26.49 3.50
N CYS A 11 5.57 -26.16 2.23
CA CYS A 11 5.50 -24.77 1.78
C CYS A 11 4.17 -24.14 2.15
N GLU A 12 3.09 -24.87 2.02
CA GLU A 12 1.77 -24.37 2.42
C GLU A 12 1.69 -24.13 3.94
N HIS A 13 2.29 -25.02 4.73
CA HIS A 13 2.28 -24.94 6.19
C HIS A 13 3.24 -23.89 6.73
N SER A 14 4.34 -23.66 6.06
CA SER A 14 5.30 -22.66 6.50
C SER A 14 4.89 -21.22 6.15
N GLY A 15 3.69 -21.04 5.59
CA GLY A 15 3.17 -19.73 5.28
C GLY A 15 3.91 -19.09 4.12
N MET A 16 3.74 -19.63 2.91
CA MET A 16 4.28 -18.94 1.75
C MET A 16 3.79 -17.50 1.75
N PRO A 17 4.71 -16.52 1.59
CA PRO A 17 4.33 -15.13 1.57
C PRO A 17 3.28 -14.89 0.49
N ARG A 18 2.18 -14.25 0.88
CA ARG A 18 1.15 -13.91 -0.08
C ARG A 18 1.53 -12.64 -0.81
N THR A 19 1.37 -12.65 -2.13
CA THR A 19 1.60 -11.49 -2.97
C THR A 19 0.28 -11.07 -3.59
N ASP A 20 -0.09 -9.81 -3.39
CA ASP A 20 -1.28 -9.23 -3.99
C ASP A 20 -0.86 -8.15 -5.00
N VAL A 21 -1.57 -8.06 -6.10
CA VAL A 21 -1.24 -7.13 -7.18
C VAL A 21 -2.49 -6.38 -7.66
N ALA A 22 -2.28 -5.16 -8.14
CA ALA A 22 -3.33 -4.39 -8.79
C ALA A 22 -2.69 -3.45 -9.80
N SER A 23 -3.43 -3.05 -10.82
CA SER A 23 -2.94 -2.09 -11.80
C SER A 23 -4.09 -1.27 -12.38
N ARG A 24 -3.72 -0.09 -12.89
CA ARG A 24 -4.70 0.80 -13.54
C ARG A 24 -3.98 1.76 -14.48
N VAL A 25 -4.59 2.04 -15.61
CA VAL A 25 -4.13 3.09 -16.52
C VAL A 25 -4.83 4.40 -16.15
N MET A 26 -4.03 5.45 -16.00
CA MET A 26 -4.49 6.79 -15.64
C MET A 26 -4.20 7.76 -16.77
N HIS A 27 -5.14 8.66 -17.03
CA HIS A 27 -5.01 9.64 -18.13
C HIS A 27 -4.28 10.89 -17.64
N ALA A 28 -2.99 10.71 -17.33
CA ALA A 28 -2.13 11.79 -16.85
C ALA A 28 -0.68 11.47 -17.22
N PRO A 29 0.18 12.50 -17.35
CA PRO A 29 1.59 12.27 -17.65
C PRO A 29 2.30 11.50 -16.54
N THR A 30 3.27 10.67 -16.93
CA THR A 30 4.00 9.83 -15.98
C THR A 30 4.68 10.65 -14.89
N ALA A 31 5.25 11.80 -15.23
CA ALA A 31 5.90 12.67 -14.24
C ALA A 31 4.91 13.17 -13.19
N GLN A 32 3.68 13.47 -13.58
CA GLN A 32 2.64 13.94 -12.66
C GLN A 32 2.17 12.81 -11.74
N VAL A 33 1.98 11.61 -12.30
CA VAL A 33 1.59 10.43 -11.51
C VAL A 33 2.70 10.07 -10.52
N TYR A 34 3.94 10.04 -10.99
CA TYR A 34 5.08 9.74 -10.12
C TYR A 34 5.20 10.76 -8.98
N ALA A 35 5.06 12.05 -9.27
CA ALA A 35 5.13 13.09 -8.25
C ALA A 35 4.09 12.88 -7.17
N ALA A 36 2.88 12.45 -7.54
CA ALA A 36 1.80 12.20 -6.58
C ALA A 36 2.12 11.07 -5.60
N LEU A 37 3.04 10.17 -5.93
CA LEU A 37 3.45 9.09 -5.04
C LEU A 37 4.38 9.55 -3.93
N LEU A 38 5.01 10.71 -4.07
CA LEU A 38 6.03 11.19 -3.13
C LEU A 38 5.74 12.58 -2.56
N ASP A 39 4.70 13.23 -3.01
CA ASP A 39 4.34 14.56 -2.51
C ASP A 39 3.43 14.43 -1.28
N ARG A 40 3.82 15.10 -0.20
CA ARG A 40 3.11 15.04 1.08
C ARG A 40 1.64 15.44 0.96
N GLU A 41 1.39 16.57 0.33
CA GLU A 41 0.02 17.09 0.21
C GLU A 41 -0.83 16.20 -0.71
N ALA A 42 -0.24 15.69 -1.79
CA ALA A 42 -0.91 14.76 -2.67
C ALA A 42 -1.30 13.48 -1.92
N LEU A 43 -0.35 12.90 -1.19
CA LEU A 43 -0.60 11.67 -0.42
C LEU A 43 -1.72 11.86 0.60
N LEU A 44 -1.76 13.01 1.28
CA LEU A 44 -2.83 13.29 2.23
C LEU A 44 -4.20 13.42 1.55
N THR A 45 -4.22 13.71 0.26
CA THR A 45 -5.46 13.88 -0.50
C THR A 45 -5.99 12.54 -1.02
N TRP A 46 -5.11 11.71 -1.62
CA TRP A 46 -5.61 10.51 -2.31
C TRP A 46 -5.38 9.21 -1.54
N LEU A 47 -4.39 9.15 -0.65
CA LEU A 47 -4.05 7.90 0.02
C LEU A 47 -5.12 7.44 1.04
N PRO A 48 -5.75 8.33 1.84
CA PRO A 48 -6.75 7.89 2.81
C PRO A 48 -7.95 7.28 2.11
N PRO A 49 -8.45 6.12 2.62
CA PRO A 49 -9.71 5.57 2.12
C PRO A 49 -10.89 6.51 2.39
N ASP A 50 -11.97 6.31 1.65
CA ASP A 50 -13.20 7.05 1.87
C ASP A 50 -13.65 6.89 3.33
N GLY A 51 -14.04 7.99 3.95
CA GLY A 51 -14.47 8.00 5.35
C GLY A 51 -13.34 8.09 6.35
N MET A 52 -12.11 8.30 5.88
CA MET A 52 -10.96 8.48 6.74
C MET A 52 -10.21 9.76 6.42
N SER A 53 -9.59 10.33 7.45
CA SER A 53 -8.67 11.46 7.34
C SER A 53 -7.27 11.00 7.70
N ALA A 54 -6.26 11.68 7.18
CA ALA A 54 -4.87 11.30 7.42
C ALA A 54 -4.02 12.47 7.87
N ARG A 55 -3.00 12.16 8.67
CA ARG A 55 -1.93 13.10 8.98
C ARG A 55 -0.60 12.36 9.06
N PHE A 56 0.47 13.02 8.72
CA PHE A 56 1.82 12.48 8.93
C PHE A 56 2.38 13.00 10.25
N GLU A 57 2.87 12.08 11.08
CA GLU A 57 3.63 12.47 12.27
C GLU A 57 5.07 12.79 11.89
N HIS A 58 5.60 12.12 10.89
CA HIS A 58 6.82 12.51 10.18
C HIS A 58 6.73 12.03 8.74
N PHE A 59 7.50 12.67 7.85
CA PHE A 59 7.48 12.35 6.43
C PHE A 59 8.82 12.72 5.81
N ASP A 60 9.56 11.71 5.32
CA ASP A 60 10.86 11.89 4.70
C ASP A 60 10.95 10.99 3.45
N PRO A 61 10.52 11.50 2.27
CA PRO A 61 10.36 10.67 1.07
C PRO A 61 11.66 10.53 0.27
N ARG A 62 12.64 9.86 0.85
CA ARG A 62 13.93 9.59 0.21
C ARG A 62 14.37 8.17 0.56
N PRO A 63 15.27 7.55 -0.24
CA PRO A 63 15.80 6.24 0.11
C PRO A 63 16.42 6.26 1.52
N GLY A 64 15.99 5.32 2.36
CA GLY A 64 16.39 5.29 3.77
C GLY A 64 15.55 6.18 4.67
N GLY A 65 14.70 7.04 4.11
CA GLY A 65 13.74 7.82 4.88
C GLY A 65 12.49 7.03 5.22
N SER A 66 11.56 7.66 5.93
CA SER A 66 10.35 6.98 6.39
C SER A 66 9.21 7.96 6.61
N TYR A 67 8.02 7.41 6.83
CA TYR A 67 6.91 8.22 7.31
C TYR A 67 6.10 7.42 8.32
N ARG A 68 5.36 8.15 9.14
CA ARG A 68 4.35 7.60 10.03
C ARG A 68 3.03 8.29 9.71
N LEU A 69 2.08 7.50 9.23
CA LEU A 69 0.77 7.99 8.79
C LEU A 69 -0.28 7.53 9.79
N VAL A 70 -1.08 8.47 10.27
CA VAL A 70 -2.21 8.18 11.13
C VAL A 70 -3.48 8.38 10.33
N LEU A 71 -4.24 7.31 10.17
CA LEU A 71 -5.54 7.31 9.50
C LEU A 71 -6.62 7.27 10.58
N THR A 72 -7.51 8.24 10.55
CA THR A 72 -8.59 8.36 11.54
C THR A 72 -9.92 8.23 10.83
N TYR A 73 -10.82 7.41 11.37
CA TYR A 73 -12.17 7.29 10.84
C TYR A 73 -12.96 8.56 11.13
N ASP A 74 -13.59 9.12 10.10
CA ASP A 74 -14.39 10.33 10.25
C ASP A 74 -15.64 10.07 11.12
N ASP A 75 -16.13 8.83 11.09
CA ASP A 75 -17.21 8.38 11.99
C ASP A 75 -16.68 7.21 12.85
N ALA A 76 -16.23 7.55 14.06
CA ALA A 76 -15.63 6.59 14.97
C ALA A 76 -16.58 5.51 15.46
N SER A 77 -17.90 5.69 15.30
CA SER A 77 -18.88 4.71 15.76
C SER A 77 -19.07 3.55 14.79
N SER A 78 -18.56 3.65 13.56
CA SER A 78 -18.89 2.70 12.51
C SER A 78 -17.88 1.57 12.35
N THR A 79 -16.63 1.72 12.83
CA THR A 79 -15.57 0.73 12.59
C THR A 79 -14.56 0.71 13.73
N SER A 80 -13.70 -0.33 13.68
CA SER A 80 -12.57 -0.47 14.62
C SER A 80 -11.26 -0.30 13.88
N GLY A 81 -10.41 0.55 14.38
CA GLY A 81 -9.07 0.71 13.85
C GLY A 81 -8.10 -0.36 14.34
N LYS A 82 -6.96 -0.51 13.66
CA LYS A 82 -5.94 -1.48 14.01
C LYS A 82 -5.12 -1.06 15.23
N ALA A 83 -4.89 0.23 15.39
CA ALA A 83 -4.09 0.77 16.50
C ALA A 83 -4.96 1.20 17.68
N THR A 84 -6.09 1.86 17.39
CA THR A 84 -7.07 2.28 18.39
C THR A 84 -8.45 2.05 17.81
N PRO A 85 -9.54 2.17 18.61
CA PRO A 85 -10.88 1.98 18.07
C PRO A 85 -11.26 2.90 16.91
N ASP A 86 -10.63 4.06 16.77
CA ASP A 86 -10.98 5.06 15.78
C ASP A 86 -9.83 5.39 14.81
N SER A 87 -8.70 4.68 14.87
CA SER A 87 -7.57 5.00 14.00
C SER A 87 -6.72 3.79 13.66
N ASP A 88 -6.04 3.92 12.53
CA ASP A 88 -4.98 3.00 12.09
C ASP A 88 -3.68 3.78 12.00
N VAL A 89 -2.57 3.15 12.35
CA VAL A 89 -1.24 3.75 12.20
C VAL A 89 -0.41 2.87 11.28
N VAL A 90 0.19 3.49 10.27
CA VAL A 90 1.03 2.81 9.29
C VAL A 90 2.41 3.45 9.32
N GLU A 91 3.43 2.63 9.45
CA GLU A 91 4.82 3.06 9.34
C GLU A 91 5.41 2.50 8.06
N ALA A 92 6.05 3.34 7.28
CA ALA A 92 6.67 2.91 6.03
C ALA A 92 8.08 3.46 5.96
N ARG A 93 8.97 2.63 5.43
CA ARG A 93 10.34 3.04 5.10
C ARG A 93 10.50 3.00 3.59
N TYR A 94 11.15 3.99 3.03
CA TYR A 94 11.48 4.00 1.61
C TYR A 94 12.73 3.16 1.40
N VAL A 95 12.56 1.99 0.83
CA VAL A 95 13.66 1.04 0.57
C VAL A 95 14.40 1.43 -0.70
N GLU A 96 13.65 1.78 -1.74
CA GLU A 96 14.23 2.15 -3.03
C GLU A 96 13.33 3.19 -3.69
N ILE A 97 13.93 4.19 -4.30
CA ILE A 97 13.23 5.16 -5.14
C ILE A 97 14.01 5.28 -6.43
N VAL A 98 13.42 4.83 -7.55
CA VAL A 98 14.00 5.03 -8.87
C VAL A 98 13.19 6.13 -9.54
N HIS A 99 13.81 7.27 -9.73
CA HIS A 99 13.14 8.47 -10.19
C HIS A 99 12.36 8.23 -11.49
N GLY A 100 11.06 8.55 -11.44
CA GLY A 100 10.19 8.40 -12.61
C GLY A 100 9.81 6.97 -12.93
N VAL A 101 10.23 5.99 -12.15
CA VAL A 101 10.03 4.57 -12.42
C VAL A 101 9.27 3.86 -11.32
N ARG A 102 9.79 3.86 -10.08
CA ARG A 102 9.14 3.12 -9.00
C ARG A 102 9.54 3.61 -7.61
N VAL A 103 8.67 3.30 -6.68
CA VAL A 103 8.87 3.52 -5.25
C VAL A 103 8.65 2.19 -4.55
N VAL A 104 9.65 1.74 -3.76
CA VAL A 104 9.56 0.50 -2.98
C VAL A 104 9.54 0.87 -1.50
N GLN A 105 8.55 0.35 -0.79
CA GLN A 105 8.34 0.66 0.62
C GLN A 105 8.25 -0.63 1.43
N ALA A 106 8.82 -0.57 2.65
CA ALA A 106 8.58 -1.58 3.68
C ALA A 106 7.53 -1.01 4.62
N VAL A 107 6.38 -1.67 4.73
CA VAL A 107 5.20 -1.15 5.42
C VAL A 107 4.88 -2.02 6.63
N ASP A 108 4.76 -1.39 7.79
CA ASP A 108 4.36 -2.04 9.03
C ASP A 108 3.06 -1.42 9.53
N PHE A 109 2.12 -2.28 9.94
CA PHE A 109 0.91 -1.83 10.63
C PHE A 109 1.18 -1.84 12.12
N VAL A 110 0.93 -0.71 12.79
CA VAL A 110 1.09 -0.62 14.25
C VAL A 110 -0.15 -1.22 14.89
N SER A 111 -0.02 -2.44 15.39
CA SER A 111 -1.14 -3.17 15.98
C SER A 111 -0.60 -4.23 16.96
N ASP A 112 -1.35 -4.46 18.03
CA ASP A 112 -1.06 -5.55 18.98
C ASP A 112 -1.58 -6.90 18.50
N ASP A 113 -2.38 -6.91 17.43
CA ASP A 113 -2.93 -8.14 16.85
C ASP A 113 -1.84 -8.83 16.03
N PRO A 114 -1.43 -10.08 16.39
CA PRO A 114 -0.42 -10.80 15.62
C PRO A 114 -0.81 -11.06 14.17
N ALA A 115 -2.09 -10.99 13.82
CA ALA A 115 -2.55 -11.13 12.45
C ALA A 115 -2.05 -10.00 11.54
N PHE A 116 -1.65 -8.85 12.11
CA PHE A 116 -1.08 -7.72 11.36
C PHE A 116 0.43 -7.59 11.55
N ALA A 117 1.07 -8.59 12.17
CA ALA A 117 2.51 -8.56 12.39
C ALA A 117 3.28 -8.80 11.10
N GLY A 118 4.54 -8.36 11.09
CA GLY A 118 5.44 -8.54 9.96
C GLY A 118 5.46 -7.31 9.07
N THR A 119 6.38 -7.31 8.13
CA THR A 119 6.60 -6.20 7.21
C THR A 119 6.12 -6.58 5.81
N MET A 120 5.25 -5.75 5.27
CA MET A 120 4.75 -5.91 3.90
C MET A 120 5.61 -5.05 2.98
N MET A 121 6.10 -5.63 1.88
CA MET A 121 6.85 -4.88 0.88
C MET A 121 5.89 -4.43 -0.22
N MET A 122 5.85 -3.13 -0.48
CA MET A 122 5.01 -2.57 -1.52
C MET A 122 5.86 -1.90 -2.58
N THR A 123 5.62 -2.26 -3.84
CA THR A 123 6.24 -1.63 -4.99
C THR A 123 5.17 -0.92 -5.80
N TRP A 124 5.38 0.37 -6.02
CA TRP A 124 4.55 1.19 -6.90
C TRP A 124 5.37 1.50 -8.15
N GLU A 125 4.95 1.03 -9.29
CA GLU A 125 5.68 1.24 -10.53
C GLU A 125 4.84 2.01 -11.53
N VAL A 126 5.44 2.99 -12.19
CA VAL A 126 4.76 3.81 -13.20
C VAL A 126 5.40 3.54 -14.55
N THR A 127 4.57 3.34 -15.56
CA THR A 127 5.01 3.04 -16.92
C THR A 127 4.21 3.90 -17.89
N ALA A 128 4.91 4.65 -18.73
CA ALA A 128 4.25 5.42 -19.79
C ALA A 128 3.59 4.47 -20.79
N VAL A 129 2.33 4.73 -21.09
CA VAL A 129 1.56 3.96 -22.08
C VAL A 129 0.82 4.92 -22.99
N ASP A 130 0.23 4.40 -24.06
CA ASP A 130 -0.58 5.22 -24.96
C ASP A 130 -1.74 5.83 -24.15
N GLY A 131 -1.85 7.15 -24.20
CA GLY A 131 -2.93 7.87 -23.53
C GLY A 131 -2.72 8.15 -22.05
N GLY A 132 -1.57 7.80 -21.48
CA GLY A 132 -1.33 8.10 -20.06
C GLY A 132 -0.23 7.31 -19.42
N THR A 133 -0.54 6.82 -18.21
CA THR A 133 0.42 6.11 -17.36
C THR A 133 -0.25 4.89 -16.74
N ARG A 134 0.39 3.73 -16.82
CA ARG A 134 -0.03 2.57 -16.06
C ARG A 134 0.68 2.57 -14.71
N VAL A 135 -0.09 2.37 -13.66
CA VAL A 135 0.42 2.21 -12.31
C VAL A 135 0.20 0.78 -11.88
N ASP A 136 1.26 0.10 -11.48
CA ASP A 136 1.21 -1.25 -10.94
C ASP A 136 1.59 -1.22 -9.46
N ILE A 137 0.81 -1.92 -8.65
CA ILE A 137 1.11 -2.13 -7.23
C ILE A 137 1.37 -3.61 -7.03
N VAL A 138 2.49 -3.94 -6.39
CA VAL A 138 2.80 -5.30 -5.97
C VAL A 138 3.06 -5.27 -4.48
N ALA A 139 2.29 -6.03 -3.71
CA ALA A 139 2.46 -6.14 -2.26
C ALA A 139 2.90 -7.56 -1.94
N HIS A 140 4.09 -7.69 -1.33
CA HIS A 140 4.66 -8.96 -0.91
C HIS A 140 4.56 -9.10 0.60
N ASP A 141 4.45 -10.33 1.09
CA ASP A 141 4.41 -10.64 2.52
C ASP A 141 3.23 -9.96 3.22
N VAL A 142 2.07 -10.02 2.58
CA VAL A 142 0.85 -9.41 3.11
C VAL A 142 0.46 -10.09 4.42
N PRO A 143 0.19 -9.33 5.51
CA PRO A 143 -0.21 -9.92 6.78
C PRO A 143 -1.47 -10.78 6.68
N ASP A 144 -1.52 -11.85 7.46
CA ASP A 144 -2.65 -12.78 7.45
C ASP A 144 -3.98 -12.12 7.85
N GLY A 145 -3.92 -11.06 8.66
CA GLY A 145 -5.11 -10.32 9.06
C GLY A 145 -5.81 -9.57 7.94
N ILE A 146 -5.14 -9.42 6.80
CA ILE A 146 -5.71 -8.76 5.63
C ILE A 146 -6.10 -9.85 4.63
N SER A 147 -7.39 -10.06 4.41
CA SER A 147 -7.84 -11.05 3.43
C SER A 147 -7.47 -10.61 2.02
N ALA A 148 -7.29 -11.59 1.12
CA ALA A 148 -6.98 -11.28 -0.27
C ALA A 148 -8.07 -10.43 -0.92
N GLN A 149 -9.33 -10.72 -0.60
CA GLN A 149 -10.47 -9.98 -1.12
C GLN A 149 -10.49 -8.53 -0.62
N ASP A 150 -10.28 -8.33 0.68
CA ASP A 150 -10.25 -6.99 1.26
C ASP A 150 -9.07 -6.18 0.75
N HIS A 151 -7.91 -6.83 0.61
CA HIS A 151 -6.72 -6.15 0.11
C HIS A 151 -6.89 -5.76 -1.36
N ALA A 152 -7.46 -6.64 -2.18
CA ALA A 152 -7.73 -6.33 -3.58
C ALA A 152 -8.65 -5.10 -3.69
N ALA A 153 -9.69 -5.05 -2.87
CA ALA A 153 -10.60 -3.90 -2.83
C ALA A 153 -9.87 -2.63 -2.38
N GLY A 154 -8.98 -2.74 -1.39
CA GLY A 154 -8.20 -1.61 -0.90
C GLY A 154 -7.21 -1.09 -1.92
N LEU A 155 -6.50 -1.98 -2.62
CA LEU A 155 -5.56 -1.60 -3.67
C LEU A 155 -6.30 -0.93 -4.83
N ASP A 156 -7.43 -1.47 -5.25
CA ASP A 156 -8.24 -0.86 -6.31
C ASP A 156 -8.76 0.51 -5.89
N ALA A 157 -9.19 0.67 -4.64
CA ALA A 157 -9.64 1.96 -4.13
C ALA A 157 -8.52 2.99 -4.12
N SER A 158 -7.31 2.58 -3.72
CA SER A 158 -6.13 3.46 -3.76
C SER A 158 -5.81 3.92 -5.17
N LEU A 159 -5.84 3.00 -6.13
CA LEU A 159 -5.62 3.34 -7.54
C LEU A 159 -6.71 4.25 -8.08
N SER A 160 -7.95 4.02 -7.69
CA SER A 160 -9.06 4.87 -8.10
C SER A 160 -8.92 6.28 -7.55
N ASN A 161 -8.51 6.41 -6.29
CA ASN A 161 -8.27 7.70 -5.65
C ASN A 161 -7.12 8.44 -6.31
N LEU A 162 -6.03 7.73 -6.60
CA LEU A 162 -4.87 8.31 -7.28
C LEU A 162 -5.28 8.79 -8.68
N ALA A 163 -6.03 7.98 -9.42
CA ALA A 163 -6.51 8.35 -10.75
C ALA A 163 -7.36 9.62 -10.68
N ALA A 164 -8.29 9.69 -9.75
CA ALA A 164 -9.12 10.88 -9.57
C ALA A 164 -8.28 12.13 -9.27
N PHE A 165 -7.24 11.96 -8.48
CA PHE A 165 -6.35 13.06 -8.11
C PHE A 165 -5.55 13.57 -9.30
N VAL A 166 -4.93 12.67 -10.09
CA VAL A 166 -4.05 13.07 -11.20
C VAL A 166 -4.82 13.45 -12.46
N GLU A 167 -6.06 13.00 -12.58
CA GLU A 167 -6.90 13.31 -13.75
C GLU A 167 -7.76 14.56 -13.54
N SER A 168 -7.74 15.12 -12.35
CA SER A 168 -8.54 16.32 -12.04
C SER A 168 -7.92 17.62 -12.54
#